data_81eac0867f0f0380163059ff2da2d069
#
_entry.id   81eac0867f0f0380163059ff2da2d069
#
_cell.length_a   1.000
_cell.length_b   1.000
_cell.length_c   1.000
_cell.angle_alpha   90.00
_cell.angle_beta   90.00
_cell.angle_gamma   90.00
#
_symmetry.space_group_name_H-M   'P 1'
#
loop_
_entity.id
_entity.type
_entity.pdbx_description
1 polymer ?
#
loop_
_entity_poly.entity_id
_entity_poly.type
_entity_poly.pdbx_seq_one_letter_code
_entity_poly.pdbx_strand_id
1 'polypeptide(L)'
;MKRIKLIITSLILTLSTLSFAEVLEVYTWKAFSGEEERMLRAFSEAAEIHIAEGNVSVAIERLDMGSTGEYQYVMRWDNLADWGEYKDNISGSEKWTRFWTKWSRNPAGELTATIAGSNLDQTRLRSDYDKPYVFADNVWEPSPGRTQEMLQRFMIAKPILEATGARVEIYSEGLGGINRYHYVLLYDSWSDLAASFAKITSSQDWLEFQAANDPEASTLVGTLAGQKLN
;
A
#
# COMPACT_ATOMS: atom_id res chain seq x y z
N MET A 1 0.32 68.77 -12.58
CA MET A 1 1.25 67.63 -12.50
C MET A 1 0.54 66.51 -11.73
N LYS A 2 -0.05 65.54 -12.45
CA LYS A 2 -0.74 64.38 -11.85
C LYS A 2 0.26 63.25 -11.68
N ARG A 3 0.51 62.82 -10.42
CA ARG A 3 1.37 61.64 -10.09
C ARG A 3 0.55 60.37 -10.32
N ILE A 4 0.93 59.58 -11.32
CA ILE A 4 0.39 58.24 -11.57
C ILE A 4 1.07 57.33 -10.55
N LYS A 5 0.30 56.76 -9.62
CA LYS A 5 0.75 55.66 -8.74
C LYS A 5 0.66 54.36 -9.52
N LEU A 6 1.81 53.79 -9.82
CA LEU A 6 1.94 52.45 -10.42
C LEU A 6 1.68 51.44 -9.31
N ILE A 7 0.53 50.72 -9.38
CA ILE A 7 0.23 49.62 -8.50
C ILE A 7 0.81 48.38 -9.19
N ILE A 8 1.93 47.89 -8.68
CA ILE A 8 2.48 46.60 -9.07
C ILE A 8 1.70 45.50 -8.31
N THR A 9 0.76 44.88 -9.00
CA THR A 9 0.07 43.70 -8.48
C THR A 9 1.00 42.51 -8.65
N SER A 10 1.67 42.12 -7.55
CA SER A 10 2.42 40.84 -7.51
C SER A 10 1.46 39.69 -7.64
N LEU A 11 1.44 39.06 -8.82
CA LEU A 11 0.78 37.81 -9.07
C LEU A 11 1.61 36.72 -8.36
N ILE A 12 1.22 36.36 -7.16
CA ILE A 12 1.75 35.18 -6.47
C ILE A 12 1.20 33.97 -7.22
N LEU A 13 2.02 33.39 -8.13
CA LEU A 13 1.82 32.04 -8.60
C LEU A 13 1.99 31.11 -7.40
N THR A 14 0.88 30.71 -6.78
CA THR A 14 0.87 29.53 -5.94
C THR A 14 1.13 28.35 -6.89
N LEU A 15 2.39 27.90 -6.94
CA LEU A 15 2.67 26.56 -7.39
C LEU A 15 1.90 25.64 -6.43
N SER A 16 0.77 25.12 -6.89
CA SER A 16 0.16 23.96 -6.29
C SER A 16 1.22 22.86 -6.35
N THR A 17 1.84 22.58 -5.22
CA THR A 17 2.64 21.37 -5.07
C THR A 17 1.70 20.22 -5.37
N LEU A 18 1.91 19.59 -6.53
CA LEU A 18 1.25 18.31 -6.83
C LEU A 18 1.56 17.40 -5.65
N SER A 19 0.53 17.00 -4.93
CA SER A 19 0.64 16.06 -3.82
C SER A 19 1.09 14.73 -4.42
N PHE A 20 2.35 14.37 -4.21
CA PHE A 20 2.93 13.11 -4.64
C PHE A 20 2.70 12.09 -3.53
N ALA A 21 1.49 11.60 -3.39
CA ALA A 21 1.24 10.43 -2.55
C ALA A 21 1.45 9.17 -3.40
N GLU A 22 2.24 8.24 -2.90
CA GLU A 22 2.36 6.92 -3.49
C GLU A 22 0.98 6.29 -3.66
N VAL A 23 0.72 5.75 -4.84
CA VAL A 23 -0.51 5.03 -5.19
C VAL A 23 -0.17 3.57 -5.38
N LEU A 24 -1.01 2.69 -4.89
CA LEU A 24 -0.85 1.26 -5.09
C LEU A 24 -2.13 0.60 -5.58
N GLU A 25 -1.96 -0.50 -6.30
CA GLU A 25 -3.02 -1.49 -6.56
C GLU A 25 -2.57 -2.83 -5.99
N VAL A 26 -3.46 -3.47 -5.26
CA VAL A 26 -3.25 -4.81 -4.70
C VAL A 26 -4.23 -5.77 -5.36
N TYR A 27 -3.71 -6.80 -5.98
CA TYR A 27 -4.47 -7.90 -6.59
C TYR A 27 -4.23 -9.15 -5.77
N THR A 28 -5.24 -9.59 -5.03
CA THR A 28 -5.15 -10.80 -4.21
C THR A 28 -5.59 -12.01 -5.03
N TRP A 29 -4.74 -13.00 -5.08
CA TRP A 29 -4.93 -14.22 -5.86
C TRP A 29 -4.81 -15.44 -4.98
N LYS A 30 -5.64 -16.43 -5.27
CA LYS A 30 -5.55 -17.75 -4.67
C LYS A 30 -5.12 -18.77 -5.73
N ALA A 31 -4.01 -19.44 -5.48
CA ALA A 31 -3.52 -20.49 -6.36
C ALA A 31 -4.47 -21.70 -6.34
N PHE A 32 -4.68 -22.32 -7.49
CA PHE A 32 -5.31 -23.65 -7.52
C PHE A 32 -4.36 -24.69 -6.93
N SER A 33 -4.91 -25.76 -6.38
CA SER A 33 -4.12 -26.80 -5.73
C SER A 33 -3.03 -27.36 -6.67
N GLY A 34 -1.77 -27.25 -6.26
CA GLY A 34 -0.61 -27.69 -7.04
C GLY A 34 -0.16 -26.73 -8.16
N GLU A 35 -0.79 -25.57 -8.31
CA GLU A 35 -0.52 -24.62 -9.39
C GLU A 35 0.26 -23.37 -8.94
N GLU A 36 0.69 -23.31 -7.69
CA GLU A 36 1.39 -22.16 -7.10
C GLU A 36 2.59 -21.72 -7.92
N GLU A 37 3.47 -22.66 -8.28
CA GLU A 37 4.68 -22.36 -9.04
C GLU A 37 4.36 -21.80 -10.43
N ARG A 38 3.30 -22.32 -11.06
CA ARG A 38 2.84 -21.83 -12.37
C ARG A 38 2.23 -20.42 -12.26
N MET A 39 1.47 -20.16 -11.19
CA MET A 39 0.94 -18.83 -10.91
C MET A 39 2.06 -17.81 -10.66
N LEU A 40 3.06 -18.15 -9.86
CA LEU A 40 4.21 -17.28 -9.60
C LEU A 40 5.03 -17.01 -10.86
N ARG A 41 5.17 -17.98 -11.78
CA ARG A 41 5.76 -17.72 -13.10
C ARG A 41 4.93 -16.74 -13.93
N ALA A 42 3.60 -16.84 -13.88
CA ALA A 42 2.73 -15.88 -14.56
C ALA A 42 2.90 -14.47 -13.97
N PHE A 43 2.99 -14.35 -12.65
CA PHE A 43 3.24 -13.06 -11.99
C PHE A 43 4.58 -12.44 -12.38
N SER A 44 5.65 -13.26 -12.46
CA SER A 44 6.95 -12.77 -12.91
C SER A 44 6.91 -12.26 -14.36
N GLU A 45 6.26 -13.00 -15.27
CA GLU A 45 6.07 -12.57 -16.67
C GLU A 45 5.19 -11.29 -16.75
N ALA A 46 4.15 -11.19 -15.93
CA ALA A 46 3.32 -9.99 -15.85
C ALA A 46 4.14 -8.79 -15.35
N ALA A 47 4.96 -8.97 -14.31
CA ALA A 47 5.78 -7.91 -13.74
C ALA A 47 6.78 -7.33 -14.77
N GLU A 48 7.43 -8.18 -15.56
CA GLU A 48 8.30 -7.73 -16.65
C GLU A 48 7.56 -6.86 -17.68
N ILE A 49 6.32 -7.22 -18.01
CA ILE A 49 5.49 -6.44 -18.94
C ILE A 49 5.12 -5.10 -18.32
N HIS A 50 4.61 -5.10 -17.08
CA HIS A 50 4.18 -3.89 -16.39
C HIS A 50 5.32 -2.88 -16.22
N ILE A 51 6.50 -3.35 -15.78
CA ILE A 51 7.69 -2.51 -15.62
C ILE A 51 8.16 -1.93 -16.98
N ALA A 52 8.04 -2.69 -18.07
CA ALA A 52 8.43 -2.23 -19.40
C ALA A 52 7.43 -1.23 -20.02
N GLU A 53 6.16 -1.27 -19.62
CA GLU A 53 5.09 -0.42 -20.17
C GLU A 53 4.86 0.86 -19.36
N GLY A 54 5.51 1.03 -18.20
CA GLY A 54 5.29 2.23 -17.40
C GLY A 54 6.25 2.43 -16.22
N ASN A 55 6.07 3.54 -15.52
CA ASN A 55 6.85 3.92 -14.35
C ASN A 55 6.25 3.28 -13.09
N VAL A 56 6.31 1.95 -13.00
CA VAL A 56 5.69 1.15 -11.94
C VAL A 56 6.71 0.21 -11.30
N SER A 57 6.63 -0.01 -10.00
CA SER A 57 7.28 -1.14 -9.33
C SER A 57 6.26 -2.22 -9.01
N VAL A 58 6.73 -3.47 -8.98
CA VAL A 58 5.89 -4.64 -8.72
C VAL A 58 6.49 -5.46 -7.59
N ALA A 59 5.69 -5.74 -6.57
CA ALA A 59 6.01 -6.71 -5.54
C ALA A 59 5.07 -7.92 -5.66
N ILE A 60 5.64 -9.12 -5.52
CA ILE A 60 4.90 -10.36 -5.36
C ILE A 60 5.03 -10.74 -3.89
N GLU A 61 3.92 -10.77 -3.18
CA GLU A 61 3.87 -11.04 -1.75
C GLU A 61 3.13 -12.35 -1.49
N ARG A 62 3.65 -13.15 -0.56
CA ARG A 62 2.95 -14.32 -0.04
C ARG A 62 2.35 -14.00 1.30
N LEU A 63 1.08 -14.33 1.49
CA LEU A 63 0.41 -14.25 2.78
C LEU A 63 0.68 -15.54 3.58
N ASP A 64 1.37 -15.38 4.71
CA ASP A 64 1.73 -16.49 5.58
C ASP A 64 0.75 -16.64 6.76
N MET A 65 0.06 -15.54 7.15
CA MET A 65 -0.93 -15.51 8.23
C MET A 65 -2.13 -14.64 7.84
N GLY A 66 -3.31 -14.95 8.38
CA GLY A 66 -4.56 -14.23 8.12
C GLY A 66 -5.27 -14.67 6.85
N SER A 67 -4.57 -15.31 5.93
CA SER A 67 -5.12 -15.95 4.74
C SER A 67 -4.28 -17.17 4.35
N THR A 68 -4.91 -18.20 3.78
CA THR A 68 -4.23 -19.45 3.48
C THR A 68 -4.11 -19.67 1.97
N GLY A 69 -2.85 -19.71 1.48
CA GLY A 69 -2.56 -19.97 0.06
C GLY A 69 -2.91 -18.82 -0.86
N GLU A 70 -2.96 -17.60 -0.31
CA GLU A 70 -3.14 -16.37 -1.09
C GLU A 70 -1.82 -15.63 -1.29
N TYR A 71 -1.79 -14.93 -2.41
CA TYR A 71 -0.67 -14.11 -2.85
C TYR A 71 -1.19 -12.74 -3.25
N GLN A 72 -0.41 -11.70 -2.98
CA GLN A 72 -0.70 -10.36 -3.44
C GLN A 72 0.28 -9.97 -4.54
N TYR A 73 -0.27 -9.49 -5.63
CA TYR A 73 0.47 -8.84 -6.70
C TYR A 73 0.27 -7.33 -6.52
N VAL A 74 1.30 -6.65 -6.02
CA VAL A 74 1.24 -5.24 -5.62
C VAL A 74 1.97 -4.38 -6.65
N MET A 75 1.26 -3.43 -7.22
CA MET A 75 1.80 -2.45 -8.15
C MET A 75 1.83 -1.08 -7.47
N ARG A 76 2.92 -0.32 -7.66
CA ARG A 76 3.12 0.98 -6.99
C ARG A 76 3.59 2.05 -7.96
N TRP A 77 3.04 3.25 -7.82
CA TRP A 77 3.40 4.45 -8.58
C TRP A 77 3.71 5.60 -7.62
N ASP A 78 4.58 6.51 -8.01
CA ASP A 78 4.95 7.65 -7.17
C ASP A 78 3.81 8.67 -7.00
N ASN A 79 2.80 8.65 -7.89
CA ASN A 79 1.64 9.54 -7.85
C ASN A 79 0.50 9.09 -8.77
N LEU A 80 -0.67 9.74 -8.65
CA LEU A 80 -1.85 9.47 -9.47
C LEU A 80 -1.67 9.77 -10.97
N ALA A 81 -0.78 10.69 -11.34
CA ALA A 81 -0.55 11.00 -12.75
C ALA A 81 0.19 9.85 -13.44
N ASP A 82 1.23 9.33 -12.80
CA ASP A 82 1.98 8.15 -13.29
C ASP A 82 1.05 6.92 -13.37
N TRP A 83 0.20 6.74 -12.36
CA TRP A 83 -0.81 5.67 -12.37
C TRP A 83 -1.77 5.80 -13.54
N GLY A 84 -2.32 7.00 -13.79
CA GLY A 84 -3.25 7.24 -14.90
C GLY A 84 -2.61 7.01 -16.26
N GLU A 85 -1.40 7.55 -16.50
CA GLU A 85 -0.63 7.34 -17.72
C GLU A 85 -0.34 5.85 -17.95
N TYR A 86 0.06 5.15 -16.91
CA TYR A 86 0.27 3.71 -16.98
C TYR A 86 -1.02 2.97 -17.40
N LYS A 87 -2.19 3.30 -16.80
CA LYS A 87 -3.48 2.65 -17.14
C LYS A 87 -3.84 2.84 -18.61
N ASP A 88 -3.59 4.03 -19.16
CA ASP A 88 -3.82 4.32 -20.58
C ASP A 88 -2.87 3.48 -21.46
N ASN A 89 -1.58 3.42 -21.11
CA ASN A 89 -0.59 2.69 -21.88
C ASN A 89 -0.85 1.18 -21.88
N ILE A 90 -1.09 0.57 -20.70
CA ILE A 90 -1.28 -0.88 -20.59
C ILE A 90 -2.55 -1.37 -21.29
N SER A 91 -3.58 -0.52 -21.36
CA SER A 91 -4.84 -0.85 -22.02
C SER A 91 -4.67 -1.08 -23.53
N GLY A 92 -3.68 -0.40 -24.16
CA GLY A 92 -3.31 -0.56 -25.57
C GLY A 92 -2.17 -1.55 -25.84
N SER A 93 -1.59 -2.16 -24.81
CA SER A 93 -0.40 -3.00 -24.96
C SER A 93 -0.72 -4.35 -25.62
N GLU A 94 -0.10 -4.59 -26.78
CA GLU A 94 -0.18 -5.90 -27.43
C GLU A 94 0.51 -7.00 -26.61
N LYS A 95 1.60 -6.68 -25.86
CA LYS A 95 2.28 -7.63 -25.00
C LYS A 95 1.36 -8.10 -23.89
N TRP A 96 0.64 -7.15 -23.27
CA TRP A 96 -0.35 -7.44 -22.23
C TRP A 96 -1.51 -8.28 -22.75
N THR A 97 -2.02 -7.93 -23.93
CA THR A 97 -3.08 -8.70 -24.59
C THR A 97 -2.67 -10.13 -24.89
N ARG A 98 -1.42 -10.35 -25.40
CA ARG A 98 -0.88 -11.70 -25.63
C ARG A 98 -0.69 -12.48 -24.33
N PHE A 99 -0.19 -11.83 -23.27
CA PHE A 99 -0.07 -12.43 -21.94
C PHE A 99 -1.42 -12.95 -21.43
N TRP A 100 -2.46 -12.11 -21.43
CA TRP A 100 -3.79 -12.51 -21.02
C TRP A 100 -4.38 -13.63 -21.87
N THR A 101 -4.22 -13.58 -23.18
CA THR A 101 -4.67 -14.63 -24.09
C THR A 101 -4.01 -15.97 -23.79
N LYS A 102 -2.74 -15.96 -23.41
CA LYS A 102 -1.98 -17.16 -23.04
C LYS A 102 -2.49 -17.75 -21.71
N TRP A 103 -2.51 -16.93 -20.67
CA TRP A 103 -2.75 -17.39 -19.30
C TRP A 103 -4.23 -17.64 -18.97
N SER A 104 -5.17 -16.93 -19.60
CA SER A 104 -6.61 -17.13 -19.40
C SER A 104 -7.15 -18.47 -19.93
N ARG A 105 -6.45 -19.11 -20.88
CA ARG A 105 -6.86 -20.42 -21.42
C ARG A 105 -6.72 -21.55 -20.42
N ASN A 106 -5.78 -21.44 -19.52
CA ASN A 106 -5.55 -22.41 -18.45
C ASN A 106 -5.05 -21.64 -17.22
N PRO A 107 -5.94 -21.06 -16.40
CA PRO A 107 -5.55 -20.26 -15.25
C PRO A 107 -4.89 -21.11 -14.17
N ALA A 108 -3.93 -20.57 -13.44
CA ALA A 108 -3.24 -21.21 -12.33
C ALA A 108 -3.80 -20.83 -10.96
N GLY A 109 -4.71 -19.86 -10.93
CA GLY A 109 -5.36 -19.35 -9.73
C GLY A 109 -6.54 -18.49 -10.09
N GLU A 110 -7.22 -17.99 -9.08
CA GLU A 110 -8.34 -17.07 -9.17
C GLU A 110 -8.02 -15.73 -8.50
N LEU A 111 -8.49 -14.65 -9.08
CA LEU A 111 -8.43 -13.32 -8.50
C LEU A 111 -9.57 -13.20 -7.47
N THR A 112 -9.23 -13.00 -6.20
CA THR A 112 -10.21 -12.95 -5.10
C THR A 112 -10.56 -11.53 -4.69
N ALA A 113 -9.62 -10.57 -4.82
CA ALA A 113 -9.88 -9.17 -4.52
C ALA A 113 -8.97 -8.23 -5.33
N THR A 114 -9.44 -7.00 -5.55
CA THR A 114 -8.64 -5.89 -6.09
C THR A 114 -8.95 -4.62 -5.34
N ILE A 115 -7.92 -3.92 -4.90
CA ILE A 115 -8.06 -2.65 -4.17
C ILE A 115 -7.01 -1.69 -4.70
N ALA A 116 -7.40 -0.44 -4.99
CA ALA A 116 -6.45 0.65 -5.14
C ALA A 116 -6.44 1.48 -3.86
N GLY A 117 -5.28 2.01 -3.50
CA GLY A 117 -5.11 2.82 -2.30
C GLY A 117 -4.02 3.87 -2.48
N SER A 118 -3.90 4.74 -1.47
CA SER A 118 -2.87 5.76 -1.43
C SER A 118 -2.19 5.78 -0.06
N ASN A 119 -0.87 5.95 -0.06
CA ASN A 119 -0.13 6.18 1.17
C ASN A 119 -0.46 7.57 1.74
N LEU A 120 -0.69 7.65 3.04
CA LEU A 120 -0.92 8.94 3.71
C LEU A 120 0.38 9.73 3.94
N ASP A 121 1.54 9.07 3.89
CA ASP A 121 2.84 9.72 3.91
C ASP A 121 3.24 10.13 2.49
N GLN A 122 3.08 11.42 2.18
CA GLN A 122 3.37 12.00 0.87
C GLN A 122 4.85 12.01 0.50
N THR A 123 5.74 11.63 1.40
CA THR A 123 7.18 11.56 1.15
C THR A 123 7.62 10.20 0.64
N ARG A 124 6.73 9.21 0.65
CA ARG A 124 7.02 7.85 0.20
C ARG A 124 7.02 7.75 -1.32
N LEU A 125 7.99 6.99 -1.82
CA LEU A 125 8.15 6.69 -3.23
C LEU A 125 8.11 5.17 -3.43
N ARG A 126 7.68 4.73 -4.60
CA ARG A 126 7.66 3.31 -4.97
C ARG A 126 9.00 2.59 -4.77
N SER A 127 10.13 3.30 -4.91
CA SER A 127 11.47 2.76 -4.69
C SER A 127 11.78 2.40 -3.24
N ASP A 128 11.04 2.92 -2.27
CA ASP A 128 11.19 2.57 -0.86
C ASP A 128 10.83 1.10 -0.55
N TYR A 129 10.21 0.42 -1.52
CA TYR A 129 9.76 -0.97 -1.43
C TYR A 129 10.54 -1.94 -2.33
N ASP A 130 11.66 -1.50 -2.91
CA ASP A 130 12.46 -2.34 -3.81
C ASP A 130 13.17 -3.49 -3.07
N LYS A 131 13.54 -3.26 -1.80
CA LYS A 131 14.19 -4.28 -0.98
C LYS A 131 13.20 -5.37 -0.52
N PRO A 132 13.67 -6.57 -0.21
CA PRO A 132 12.87 -7.57 0.49
C PRO A 132 12.33 -7.02 1.83
N TYR A 133 11.13 -7.43 2.19
CA TYR A 133 10.52 -7.08 3.48
C TYR A 133 9.55 -8.18 3.94
N VAL A 134 9.33 -8.17 5.24
CA VAL A 134 8.23 -8.86 5.92
C VAL A 134 7.24 -7.82 6.38
N PHE A 135 5.96 -8.12 6.35
CA PHE A 135 4.94 -7.17 6.77
C PHE A 135 3.90 -7.78 7.71
N ALA A 136 3.32 -6.92 8.54
CA ALA A 136 2.08 -7.17 9.26
C ALA A 136 1.11 -6.03 8.94
N ASP A 137 -0.01 -6.35 8.31
CA ASP A 137 -1.04 -5.39 7.94
C ASP A 137 -2.23 -5.52 8.89
N ASN A 138 -2.60 -4.41 9.52
CA ASN A 138 -3.77 -4.29 10.39
C ASN A 138 -4.81 -3.44 9.66
N VAL A 139 -5.92 -4.07 9.28
CA VAL A 139 -6.99 -3.45 8.51
C VAL A 139 -8.04 -2.88 9.46
N TRP A 140 -8.29 -1.58 9.36
CA TRP A 140 -9.19 -0.85 10.25
C TRP A 140 -10.34 -0.22 9.49
N GLU A 141 -11.52 -0.26 10.10
CA GLU A 141 -12.71 0.42 9.64
C GLU A 141 -13.08 1.52 10.64
N PRO A 142 -13.10 2.82 10.21
CA PRO A 142 -13.48 3.90 11.08
C PRO A 142 -14.98 3.85 11.38
N SER A 143 -15.37 4.15 12.60
CA SER A 143 -16.78 4.36 12.92
C SER A 143 -17.34 5.58 12.18
N PRO A 144 -18.64 5.61 11.85
CA PRO A 144 -19.25 6.72 11.11
C PRO A 144 -18.91 8.08 11.69
N GLY A 145 -18.29 8.95 10.87
CA GLY A 145 -17.88 10.30 11.25
C GLY A 145 -16.60 10.39 12.09
N ARG A 146 -15.94 9.28 12.44
CA ARG A 146 -14.76 9.26 13.33
C ARG A 146 -13.44 8.98 12.63
N THR A 147 -13.38 9.06 11.31
CA THR A 147 -12.15 8.83 10.53
C THR A 147 -10.96 9.68 11.00
N GLN A 148 -11.19 10.97 11.26
CA GLN A 148 -10.14 11.88 11.75
C GLN A 148 -9.56 11.43 13.09
N GLU A 149 -10.40 10.98 14.00
CA GLU A 149 -9.98 10.49 15.30
C GLU A 149 -9.14 9.21 15.18
N MET A 150 -9.58 8.26 14.37
CA MET A 150 -8.80 7.06 14.07
C MET A 150 -7.42 7.42 13.48
N LEU A 151 -7.36 8.32 12.49
CA LEU A 151 -6.10 8.75 11.90
C LEU A 151 -5.19 9.47 12.90
N GLN A 152 -5.72 10.29 13.78
CA GLN A 152 -4.93 10.90 14.88
C GLN A 152 -4.33 9.83 15.79
N ARG A 153 -5.07 8.77 16.10
CA ARG A 153 -4.58 7.62 16.87
C ARG A 153 -3.45 6.89 16.14
N PHE A 154 -3.58 6.67 14.84
CA PHE A 154 -2.53 6.08 14.03
C PHE A 154 -1.24 6.90 14.06
N MET A 155 -1.36 8.23 13.99
CA MET A 155 -0.19 9.14 14.05
C MET A 155 0.47 9.16 15.44
N ILE A 156 -0.27 8.93 16.52
CA ILE A 156 0.29 8.78 17.87
C ILE A 156 0.99 7.41 18.02
N ALA A 157 0.38 6.35 17.50
CA ALA A 157 0.95 5.00 17.56
C ALA A 157 2.23 4.84 16.72
N LYS A 158 2.31 5.54 15.57
CA LYS A 158 3.41 5.43 14.60
C LYS A 158 4.80 5.55 15.26
N PRO A 159 5.17 6.63 15.95
CA PRO A 159 6.50 6.75 16.55
C PRO A 159 6.77 5.73 17.65
N ILE A 160 5.75 5.27 18.39
CA ILE A 160 5.90 4.23 19.40
C ILE A 160 6.30 2.91 18.76
N LEU A 161 5.66 2.53 17.65
CA LEU A 161 5.93 1.30 16.93
C LEU A 161 7.26 1.40 16.16
N GLU A 162 7.56 2.54 15.56
CA GLU A 162 8.87 2.78 14.90
C GLU A 162 10.05 2.69 15.87
N ALA A 163 9.89 3.10 17.13
CA ALA A 163 10.90 2.93 18.16
C ALA A 163 11.21 1.44 18.49
N THR A 164 10.32 0.52 18.13
CA THR A 164 10.55 -0.93 18.29
C THR A 164 11.31 -1.56 17.12
N GLY A 165 11.47 -0.84 16.01
CA GLY A 165 12.18 -1.28 14.80
C GLY A 165 11.27 -1.49 13.58
N ALA A 166 9.97 -1.22 13.68
CA ALA A 166 9.08 -1.22 12.55
C ALA A 166 9.30 0.01 11.66
N ARG A 167 9.08 -0.12 10.35
CA ARG A 167 8.72 1.00 9.47
C ARG A 167 7.20 1.00 9.34
N VAL A 168 6.55 2.10 9.68
CA VAL A 168 5.09 2.19 9.68
C VAL A 168 4.60 2.93 8.44
N GLU A 169 3.73 2.29 7.68
CA GLU A 169 3.03 2.86 6.54
C GLU A 169 1.52 2.84 6.78
N ILE A 170 0.83 3.87 6.33
CA ILE A 170 -0.62 3.99 6.51
C ILE A 170 -1.24 4.24 5.14
N TYR A 171 -2.13 3.35 4.71
CA TYR A 171 -2.83 3.47 3.44
C TYR A 171 -4.32 3.68 3.66
N SER A 172 -4.93 4.51 2.82
CA SER A 172 -6.38 4.58 2.66
C SER A 172 -6.82 3.75 1.46
N GLU A 173 -7.87 2.98 1.59
CA GLU A 173 -8.52 2.36 0.43
C GLU A 173 -9.15 3.43 -0.48
N GLY A 174 -9.12 3.16 -1.79
CA GLY A 174 -9.75 3.95 -2.84
C GLY A 174 -10.67 3.08 -3.69
N LEU A 175 -10.41 3.01 -4.99
CA LEU A 175 -11.22 2.23 -5.92
C LEU A 175 -11.15 0.73 -5.57
N GLY A 176 -12.32 0.08 -5.51
CA GLY A 176 -12.46 -1.32 -5.12
C GLY A 176 -12.52 -1.56 -3.62
N GLY A 177 -12.18 -0.57 -2.79
CA GLY A 177 -12.27 -0.63 -1.34
C GLY A 177 -13.59 -0.12 -0.77
N ILE A 178 -13.75 -0.22 0.55
CA ILE A 178 -14.96 0.17 1.28
C ILE A 178 -14.67 1.17 2.40
N ASN A 179 -13.71 2.07 2.21
CA ASN A 179 -13.30 3.09 3.19
C ASN A 179 -12.57 2.52 4.41
N ARG A 180 -11.75 1.51 4.23
CA ARG A 180 -10.83 0.99 5.24
C ARG A 180 -9.48 1.65 5.17
N TYR A 181 -8.71 1.44 6.22
CA TYR A 181 -7.33 1.90 6.34
C TYR A 181 -6.44 0.74 6.74
N HIS A 182 -5.27 0.68 6.12
CA HIS A 182 -4.26 -0.32 6.36
C HIS A 182 -3.14 0.31 7.17
N TYR A 183 -2.89 -0.23 8.36
CA TYR A 183 -1.78 0.16 9.21
C TYR A 183 -0.72 -0.93 9.12
N VAL A 184 0.26 -0.71 8.23
CA VAL A 184 1.23 -1.71 7.82
C VAL A 184 2.54 -1.50 8.57
N LEU A 185 3.03 -2.55 9.21
CA LEU A 185 4.33 -2.62 9.85
C LEU A 185 5.27 -3.41 8.94
N LEU A 186 6.36 -2.78 8.49
CA LEU A 186 7.36 -3.38 7.63
C LEU A 186 8.66 -3.64 8.40
N TYR A 187 9.29 -4.76 8.10
CA TYR A 187 10.53 -5.23 8.74
C TYR A 187 11.45 -5.86 7.69
N ASP A 188 12.75 -5.90 7.97
CA ASP A 188 13.72 -6.56 7.08
C ASP A 188 13.63 -8.09 7.15
N SER A 189 13.15 -8.64 8.28
CA SER A 189 13.03 -10.09 8.49
C SER A 189 11.93 -10.48 9.48
N TRP A 190 11.53 -11.76 9.47
CA TRP A 190 10.65 -12.33 10.51
C TRP A 190 11.25 -12.25 11.93
N SER A 191 12.58 -12.31 12.05
CA SER A 191 13.26 -12.14 13.34
C SER A 191 13.12 -10.72 13.88
N ASP A 192 13.19 -9.70 13.01
CA ASP A 192 12.99 -8.30 13.38
C ASP A 192 11.54 -8.04 13.78
N LEU A 193 10.57 -8.60 13.05
CA LEU A 193 9.17 -8.58 13.44
C LEU A 193 8.95 -9.18 14.83
N ALA A 194 9.49 -10.37 15.08
CA ALA A 194 9.36 -11.03 16.38
C ALA A 194 10.01 -10.21 17.50
N ALA A 195 11.20 -9.64 17.27
CA ALA A 195 11.88 -8.78 18.23
C ALA A 195 11.10 -7.49 18.53
N SER A 196 10.48 -6.90 17.50
CA SER A 196 9.60 -5.74 17.63
C SER A 196 8.39 -6.06 18.50
N PHE A 197 7.71 -7.18 18.25
CA PHE A 197 6.55 -7.60 19.04
C PHE A 197 6.91 -7.84 20.52
N ALA A 198 8.08 -8.43 20.80
CA ALA A 198 8.56 -8.58 22.17
C ALA A 198 8.78 -7.22 22.87
N LYS A 199 9.28 -6.21 22.14
CA LYS A 199 9.43 -4.86 22.68
C LYS A 199 8.08 -4.17 22.91
N ILE A 200 7.13 -4.28 21.96
CA ILE A 200 5.78 -3.70 22.06
C ILE A 200 5.08 -4.19 23.33
N THR A 201 5.10 -5.51 23.60
CA THR A 201 4.41 -6.10 24.76
C THR A 201 4.96 -5.64 26.12
N SER A 202 6.18 -5.12 26.15
CA SER A 202 6.83 -4.57 27.35
C SER A 202 6.95 -3.03 27.34
N SER A 203 6.46 -2.36 26.31
CA SER A 203 6.56 -0.91 26.17
C SER A 203 5.53 -0.20 27.04
N GLN A 204 6.01 0.65 27.96
CA GLN A 204 5.14 1.48 28.78
C GLN A 204 4.34 2.46 27.92
N ASP A 205 4.99 3.09 26.93
CA ASP A 205 4.32 4.04 26.00
C ASP A 205 3.19 3.36 25.23
N TRP A 206 3.38 2.09 24.83
CA TRP A 206 2.34 1.32 24.16
C TRP A 206 1.15 1.01 25.09
N LEU A 207 1.43 0.61 26.33
CA LEU A 207 0.38 0.35 27.33
C LEU A 207 -0.42 1.62 27.65
N GLU A 208 0.25 2.75 27.80
CA GLU A 208 -0.42 4.05 28.01
C GLU A 208 -1.25 4.49 26.79
N PHE A 209 -0.70 4.30 25.58
CA PHE A 209 -1.45 4.55 24.35
C PHE A 209 -2.72 3.68 24.28
N GLN A 210 -2.62 2.38 24.57
CA GLN A 210 -3.78 1.48 24.57
C GLN A 210 -4.80 1.85 25.63
N ALA A 211 -4.37 2.22 26.84
CA ALA A 211 -5.26 2.63 27.93
C ALA A 211 -6.03 3.93 27.63
N ALA A 212 -5.43 4.82 26.84
CA ALA A 212 -6.05 6.08 26.39
C ALA A 212 -6.90 5.92 25.13
N ASN A 213 -6.95 4.72 24.53
CA ASN A 213 -7.67 4.49 23.28
C ASN A 213 -9.18 4.41 23.50
N ASP A 214 -9.95 5.09 22.65
CA ASP A 214 -11.41 4.90 22.59
C ASP A 214 -11.73 3.72 21.65
N PRO A 215 -12.21 2.60 22.18
CA PRO A 215 -12.49 1.41 21.36
C PRO A 215 -13.63 1.61 20.36
N GLU A 216 -14.43 2.66 20.52
CA GLU A 216 -15.57 2.94 19.64
C GLU A 216 -15.18 3.80 18.42
N ALA A 217 -13.94 4.31 18.34
CA ALA A 217 -13.49 5.17 17.24
C ALA A 217 -13.31 4.40 15.93
N SER A 218 -12.91 3.14 16.01
CA SER A 218 -12.66 2.27 14.86
C SER A 218 -12.66 0.79 15.26
N THR A 219 -12.86 -0.08 14.29
CA THR A 219 -12.82 -1.53 14.47
C THR A 219 -11.64 -2.12 13.69
N LEU A 220 -10.83 -2.96 14.33
CA LEU A 220 -9.88 -3.83 13.65
C LEU A 220 -10.66 -4.96 12.97
N VAL A 221 -10.72 -4.95 11.64
CA VAL A 221 -11.52 -5.91 10.87
C VAL A 221 -10.71 -7.08 10.33
N GLY A 222 -9.39 -6.99 10.37
CA GLY A 222 -8.52 -8.09 9.97
C GLY A 222 -7.05 -7.80 10.21
N THR A 223 -6.26 -8.86 10.28
CA THR A 223 -4.80 -8.80 10.30
C THR A 223 -4.25 -9.81 9.31
N LEU A 224 -3.24 -9.39 8.56
CA LEU A 224 -2.51 -10.22 7.61
C LEU A 224 -1.02 -10.11 7.93
N ALA A 225 -0.26 -11.16 7.64
CA ALA A 225 1.19 -11.07 7.66
C ALA A 225 1.78 -11.92 6.53
N GLY A 226 2.85 -11.43 5.96
CA GLY A 226 3.47 -12.06 4.81
C GLY A 226 4.86 -11.50 4.51
N GLN A 227 5.35 -11.85 3.33
CA GLN A 227 6.66 -11.41 2.88
C GLN A 227 6.70 -11.19 1.37
N LYS A 228 7.54 -10.26 0.95
CA LYS A 228 7.88 -10.04 -0.45
C LYS A 228 8.79 -11.17 -0.95
N LEU A 229 8.50 -11.71 -2.15
CA LEU A 229 9.19 -12.84 -2.75
C LEU A 229 10.22 -12.44 -3.82
N ASN A 230 10.13 -11.24 -4.43
CA ASN A 230 10.95 -10.74 -5.55
C ASN A 230 11.76 -9.50 -5.20
#